data_c22982230373393d04c08ee4b9726c7e
#
_entry.id   c22982230373393d04c08ee4b9726c7e
#
_cell.length_a   1.000
_cell.length_b   1.000
_cell.length_c   1.000
_cell.angle_alpha   90.00
_cell.angle_beta   90.00
_cell.angle_gamma   90.00
#
_symmetry.space_group_name_H-M   'P 1'
#
loop_
_entity.id
_entity.type
_entity.pdbx_description
1 polymer ?
#
loop_
_entity_poly.entity_id
_entity_poly.type
_entity_poly.pdbx_seq_one_letter_code
_entity_poly.pdbx_strand_id
1 'polypeptide(L)'
;MRKLRYLYHGSSKRVNILMPQLADDWRFEAGRHFGVYATSNRDLALAFALGGVPDETGTCHRIIREKDRKPFKMTFVRGHPKFGSKGYLYKLSSRGFHHVGGDQWVCENPVKPIKIAEINVDDYIHLFRYATLKERCEIERAFRKQIKRSKENKINKW
;
A
#
# COMPACT_ATOMS: atom_id res chain seq x y z
N MET A 1 -11.41 11.66 -21.66
CA MET A 1 -10.87 11.18 -20.37
C MET A 1 -10.55 12.37 -19.48
N ARG A 2 -11.14 12.46 -18.30
CA ARG A 2 -10.90 13.59 -17.39
C ARG A 2 -9.48 13.47 -16.83
N LYS A 3 -8.60 14.42 -17.14
CA LYS A 3 -7.22 14.42 -16.67
C LYS A 3 -7.21 14.56 -15.14
N LEU A 4 -6.67 13.57 -14.43
CA LEU A 4 -6.51 13.65 -12.98
C LEU A 4 -5.63 14.85 -12.63
N ARG A 5 -6.09 15.66 -11.67
CA ARG A 5 -5.35 16.85 -11.21
C ARG A 5 -4.45 16.52 -10.02
N TYR A 6 -4.90 15.63 -9.17
CA TYR A 6 -4.23 15.26 -7.91
C TYR A 6 -4.13 13.76 -7.76
N LEU A 7 -3.08 13.36 -7.08
CA LEU A 7 -2.83 12.00 -6.61
C LEU A 7 -2.53 12.05 -5.11
N TYR A 8 -2.53 10.88 -4.47
CA TYR A 8 -2.29 10.73 -3.04
C TYR A 8 -1.22 9.67 -2.78
N HIS A 9 -0.44 9.90 -1.73
CA HIS A 9 0.54 8.96 -1.22
C HIS A 9 0.38 8.85 0.29
N GLY A 10 0.51 7.66 0.85
CA GLY A 10 0.45 7.42 2.29
C GLY A 10 1.77 6.87 2.81
N SER A 11 2.23 7.37 3.94
CA SER A 11 3.43 6.88 4.60
C SER A 11 3.31 6.98 6.12
N SER A 12 3.92 6.05 6.84
CA SER A 12 4.07 6.14 8.29
C SER A 12 5.18 7.10 8.73
N LYS A 13 5.98 7.60 7.78
CA LYS A 13 7.07 8.56 8.00
C LYS A 13 6.76 9.90 7.38
N ARG A 14 7.07 10.98 8.10
CA ARG A 14 6.95 12.33 7.56
C ARG A 14 8.22 12.73 6.81
N VAL A 15 8.05 13.13 5.58
CA VAL A 15 9.12 13.69 4.75
C VAL A 15 8.62 14.95 4.03
N ASN A 16 9.52 15.88 3.74
CA ASN A 16 9.17 17.11 3.00
C ASN A 16 9.19 16.90 1.48
N ILE A 17 9.97 15.94 1.02
CA ILE A 17 10.10 15.56 -0.39
C ILE A 17 10.05 14.04 -0.44
N LEU A 18 9.17 13.51 -1.30
CA LEU A 18 9.09 12.09 -1.57
C LEU A 18 10.18 11.72 -2.57
N MET A 19 11.05 10.81 -2.19
CA MET A 19 12.15 10.34 -3.03
C MET A 19 11.77 9.05 -3.75
N PRO A 20 12.16 8.89 -5.03
CA PRO A 20 11.97 7.66 -5.77
C PRO A 20 12.67 6.49 -5.07
N GLN A 21 12.00 5.35 -5.01
CA GLN A 21 12.53 4.13 -4.42
C GLN A 21 12.19 2.94 -5.31
N LEU A 22 13.03 1.92 -5.26
CA LEU A 22 12.71 0.66 -5.87
C LEU A 22 11.66 -0.04 -5.01
N ALA A 23 10.48 -0.25 -5.57
CA ALA A 23 9.47 -1.11 -4.99
C ALA A 23 9.48 -2.45 -5.73
N ASP A 24 9.63 -3.52 -5.02
CA ASP A 24 9.60 -4.88 -5.57
C ASP A 24 8.43 -5.67 -4.95
N ASP A 25 7.23 -5.33 -5.37
CA ASP A 25 6.06 -6.15 -5.07
C ASP A 25 5.89 -7.19 -6.19
N TRP A 26 6.51 -8.35 -6.00
CA TRP A 26 6.48 -9.44 -6.96
C TRP A 26 5.07 -9.98 -7.27
N ARG A 27 4.07 -9.61 -6.48
CA ARG A 27 2.65 -10.01 -6.67
C ARG A 27 1.99 -9.23 -7.79
N PHE A 28 2.47 -8.03 -8.07
CA PHE A 28 1.89 -7.14 -9.06
C PHE A 28 3.00 -6.55 -9.95
N GLU A 29 2.83 -6.63 -11.25
CA GLU A 29 3.76 -5.99 -12.18
C GLU A 29 3.84 -4.48 -11.95
N ALA A 30 2.72 -3.83 -11.67
CA ALA A 30 2.65 -2.42 -11.32
C ALA A 30 3.46 -2.04 -10.06
N GLY A 31 3.78 -3.00 -9.18
CA GLY A 31 4.57 -2.80 -7.96
C GLY A 31 6.08 -2.92 -8.15
N ARG A 32 6.59 -3.00 -9.39
CA ARG A 32 8.01 -3.25 -9.68
C ARG A 32 8.73 -2.08 -10.36
N HIS A 33 8.21 -0.90 -10.21
CA HIS A 33 8.82 0.29 -10.78
C HIS A 33 9.70 1.01 -9.77
N PHE A 34 10.76 1.64 -10.28
CA PHE A 34 11.51 2.63 -9.52
C PHE A 34 10.76 3.95 -9.60
N GLY A 35 10.42 4.53 -8.44
CA GLY A 35 9.75 5.82 -8.42
C GLY A 35 9.04 6.14 -7.12
N VAL A 36 8.37 7.26 -7.12
CA VAL A 36 7.39 7.65 -6.10
C VAL A 36 6.04 7.10 -6.51
N TYR A 37 5.49 6.21 -5.72
CA TYR A 37 4.17 5.64 -5.94
C TYR A 37 3.07 6.56 -5.41
N ALA A 38 2.00 6.69 -6.18
CA ALA A 38 0.81 7.42 -5.77
C ALA A 38 -0.45 6.73 -6.32
N THR A 39 -1.58 7.10 -5.79
CA THR A 39 -2.89 6.58 -6.20
C THR A 39 -3.90 7.71 -6.39
N SER A 40 -4.86 7.50 -7.27
CA SER A 40 -6.04 8.37 -7.37
C SER A 40 -7.04 8.14 -6.23
N ASN A 41 -6.96 7.01 -5.55
CA ASN A 41 -7.82 6.63 -4.44
C ASN A 41 -7.24 7.11 -3.11
N ARG A 42 -7.85 8.15 -2.52
CA ARG A 42 -7.41 8.70 -1.25
C ARG A 42 -7.50 7.69 -0.10
N ASP A 43 -8.49 6.81 -0.10
CA ASP A 43 -8.67 5.80 0.95
C ASP A 43 -7.57 4.73 0.90
N LEU A 44 -7.10 4.38 -0.30
CA LEU A 44 -5.95 3.50 -0.45
C LEU A 44 -4.67 4.15 0.10
N ALA A 45 -4.43 5.41 -0.22
CA ALA A 45 -3.31 6.15 0.34
C ALA A 45 -3.39 6.26 1.88
N LEU A 46 -4.60 6.48 2.42
CA LEU A 46 -4.83 6.47 3.87
C LEU A 46 -4.45 5.12 4.49
N ALA A 47 -4.82 4.01 3.87
CA ALA A 47 -4.44 2.68 4.34
C ALA A 47 -2.92 2.50 4.45
N PHE A 48 -2.16 3.03 3.51
CA PHE A 48 -0.69 3.05 3.58
C PHE A 48 -0.17 3.98 4.68
N ALA A 49 -0.81 5.13 4.90
CA ALA A 49 -0.44 6.06 5.96
C ALA A 49 -0.62 5.46 7.37
N LEU A 50 -1.60 4.58 7.55
CA LEU A 50 -1.85 3.91 8.83
C LEU A 50 -0.74 2.92 9.22
N GLY A 51 0.02 2.41 8.26
CA GLY A 51 1.14 1.52 8.52
C GLY A 51 0.72 0.18 9.15
N GLY A 52 1.70 -0.54 9.67
CA GLY A 52 1.53 -1.80 10.38
C GLY A 52 2.80 -2.17 11.11
N VAL A 53 2.68 -2.98 12.16
CA VAL A 53 3.79 -3.49 12.96
C VAL A 53 3.90 -4.99 12.74
N PRO A 54 5.10 -5.51 12.42
CA PRO A 54 5.32 -6.95 12.29
C PRO A 54 5.03 -7.71 13.58
N ASP A 55 4.65 -8.98 13.44
CA ASP A 55 4.55 -9.93 14.55
C ASP A 55 5.96 -10.42 15.01
N GLU A 56 5.99 -11.36 15.93
CA GLU A 56 7.22 -11.96 16.45
C GLU A 56 8.06 -12.68 15.38
N THR A 57 7.46 -13.03 14.23
CA THR A 57 8.17 -13.61 13.07
C THR A 57 8.80 -12.55 12.16
N GLY A 58 8.61 -11.27 12.47
CA GLY A 58 9.06 -10.16 11.65
C GLY A 58 8.18 -9.91 10.42
N THR A 59 6.96 -10.46 10.39
CA THR A 59 6.04 -10.37 9.26
C THR A 59 4.86 -9.46 9.58
N CYS A 60 4.58 -8.51 8.69
CA CYS A 60 3.33 -7.76 8.65
C CYS A 60 2.63 -8.05 7.33
N HIS A 61 1.51 -8.75 7.40
CA HIS A 61 0.69 -9.06 6.24
C HIS A 61 -0.73 -8.52 6.46
N ARG A 62 -1.13 -7.58 5.65
CA ARG A 62 -2.46 -6.96 5.70
C ARG A 62 -3.10 -6.95 4.33
N ILE A 63 -4.42 -7.11 4.31
CA ILE A 63 -5.25 -7.05 3.12
C ILE A 63 -6.15 -5.84 3.22
N ILE A 64 -6.09 -4.99 2.20
CA ILE A 64 -6.94 -3.81 2.07
C ILE A 64 -8.02 -4.15 1.04
N ARG A 65 -9.28 -4.08 1.47
CA ARG A 65 -10.43 -4.34 0.59
C ARG A 65 -11.18 -3.04 0.36
N GLU A 66 -11.19 -2.60 -0.90
CA GLU A 66 -11.77 -1.34 -1.33
C GLU A 66 -13.07 -1.52 -2.13
N LYS A 67 -13.19 -2.64 -2.84
CA LYS A 67 -14.07 -2.74 -4.01
C LYS A 67 -15.54 -2.52 -3.76
N ASP A 68 -16.07 -2.82 -2.57
CA ASP A 68 -17.52 -2.80 -2.39
C ASP A 68 -17.97 -2.18 -1.07
N ARG A 69 -17.07 -1.59 -0.31
CA ARG A 69 -17.42 -1.09 1.03
C ARG A 69 -16.77 0.27 1.29
N LYS A 70 -17.58 1.27 1.50
CA LYS A 70 -17.16 2.53 2.11
C LYS A 70 -17.67 2.55 3.56
N PRO A 71 -16.78 2.78 4.53
CA PRO A 71 -15.33 2.94 4.41
C PRO A 71 -14.62 1.61 4.09
N PHE A 72 -13.37 1.69 3.61
CA PHE A 72 -12.55 0.51 3.34
C PHE A 72 -12.32 -0.32 4.62
N LYS A 73 -12.00 -1.61 4.46
CA LYS A 73 -11.64 -2.49 5.58
C LYS A 73 -10.23 -3.03 5.40
N MET A 74 -9.46 -3.04 6.50
CA MET A 74 -8.12 -3.58 6.54
C MET A 74 -8.09 -4.80 7.47
N THR A 75 -7.69 -5.95 6.92
CA THR A 75 -7.56 -7.20 7.68
C THR A 75 -6.08 -7.49 7.92
N PHE A 76 -5.67 -7.59 9.18
CA PHE A 76 -4.36 -8.07 9.56
C PHE A 76 -4.35 -9.59 9.61
N VAL A 77 -3.63 -10.20 8.69
CA VAL A 77 -3.35 -11.64 8.66
C VAL A 77 -2.21 -11.96 9.62
N ARG A 78 -1.17 -11.10 9.63
CA ARG A 78 -0.05 -11.08 10.57
C ARG A 78 0.30 -9.66 10.94
N GLY A 79 0.80 -9.48 12.15
CA GLY A 79 1.08 -8.16 12.69
C GLY A 79 -0.16 -7.46 13.21
N HIS A 80 -0.04 -6.19 13.46
CA HIS A 80 -1.12 -5.37 14.03
C HIS A 80 -1.01 -3.91 13.60
N PRO A 81 -2.07 -3.09 13.80
CA PRO A 81 -2.00 -1.65 13.59
C PRO A 81 -0.89 -1.00 14.42
N LYS A 82 -0.33 0.07 13.90
CA LYS A 82 0.69 0.86 14.61
C LYS A 82 0.02 1.79 15.63
N PHE A 83 -0.58 1.21 16.67
CA PHE A 83 -1.28 1.94 17.73
C PHE A 83 -0.42 3.03 18.35
N GLY A 84 -1.06 4.15 18.74
CA GLY A 84 -0.39 5.27 19.39
C GLY A 84 0.53 6.08 18.48
N SER A 85 0.56 5.79 17.17
CA SER A 85 1.42 6.49 16.22
C SER A 85 0.65 7.38 15.26
N LYS A 86 1.40 8.20 14.52
CA LYS A 86 0.91 9.05 13.47
C LYS A 86 1.23 8.49 12.10
N GLY A 87 0.40 8.79 11.12
CA GLY A 87 0.66 8.57 9.71
C GLY A 87 0.53 9.88 8.94
N TYR A 88 0.95 9.85 7.67
CA TYR A 88 0.99 11.05 6.83
C TYR A 88 0.38 10.77 5.48
N LEU A 89 -0.57 11.61 5.11
CA LEU A 89 -1.24 11.57 3.82
C LEU A 89 -0.81 12.78 2.99
N TYR A 90 -0.20 12.50 1.86
CA TYR A 90 0.36 13.48 0.94
C TYR A 90 -0.59 13.70 -0.23
N LYS A 91 -0.90 14.96 -0.52
CA LYS A 91 -1.57 15.37 -1.76
C LYS A 91 -0.52 15.84 -2.74
N LEU A 92 -0.52 15.27 -3.94
CA LEU A 92 0.48 15.48 -4.96
C LEU A 92 -0.15 16.06 -6.23
N SER A 93 0.62 16.83 -7.00
CA SER A 93 0.27 17.13 -8.39
C SER A 93 0.42 15.86 -9.22
N SER A 94 -0.48 15.62 -10.15
CA SER A 94 -0.36 14.48 -11.08
C SER A 94 0.70 14.68 -12.17
N ARG A 95 1.30 15.87 -12.24
CA ARG A 95 2.35 16.16 -13.24
C ARG A 95 3.57 15.27 -13.00
N GLY A 96 4.10 14.67 -14.07
CA GLY A 96 5.26 13.79 -14.01
C GLY A 96 4.93 12.35 -13.59
N PHE A 97 3.68 12.06 -13.23
CA PHE A 97 3.22 10.72 -12.96
C PHE A 97 2.67 10.05 -14.21
N HIS A 98 2.96 8.77 -14.37
CA HIS A 98 2.36 7.91 -15.39
C HIS A 98 1.64 6.71 -14.73
N HIS A 99 0.58 6.26 -15.36
CA HIS A 99 -0.22 5.14 -14.86
C HIS A 99 0.50 3.81 -15.13
N VAL A 100 0.59 2.96 -14.11
CA VAL A 100 1.30 1.68 -14.19
C VAL A 100 0.39 0.46 -14.00
N GLY A 101 -0.88 0.69 -13.70
CA GLY A 101 -1.91 -0.35 -13.56
C GLY A 101 -2.77 -0.16 -12.32
N GLY A 102 -4.01 -0.64 -12.34
CA GLY A 102 -4.98 -0.44 -11.26
C GLY A 102 -5.13 1.03 -10.90
N ASP A 103 -5.11 1.35 -9.61
CA ASP A 103 -5.11 2.73 -9.10
C ASP A 103 -3.69 3.25 -8.80
N GLN A 104 -2.66 2.73 -9.48
CA GLN A 104 -1.27 3.06 -9.21
C GLN A 104 -0.64 3.94 -10.28
N TRP A 105 0.09 4.92 -9.83
CA TRP A 105 0.81 5.91 -10.61
C TRP A 105 2.22 6.04 -10.09
N VAL A 106 3.20 6.27 -10.97
CA VAL A 106 4.63 6.36 -10.62
C VAL A 106 5.25 7.61 -11.21
N CYS A 107 6.10 8.27 -10.43
CA CYS A 107 6.98 9.35 -10.87
C CYS A 107 8.43 8.99 -10.53
N GLU A 108 9.31 9.00 -11.52
CA GLU A 108 10.73 8.65 -11.36
C GLU A 108 11.57 9.76 -10.74
N ASN A 109 11.02 10.96 -10.63
CA ASN A 109 11.68 12.11 -10.04
C ASN A 109 11.20 12.35 -8.61
N PRO A 110 11.99 13.05 -7.77
CA PRO A 110 11.54 13.53 -6.47
C PRO A 110 10.27 14.39 -6.59
N VAL A 111 9.35 14.20 -5.66
CA VAL A 111 8.05 14.88 -5.67
C VAL A 111 7.87 15.71 -4.41
N LYS A 112 7.65 17.02 -4.59
CA LYS A 112 7.27 17.91 -3.50
C LYS A 112 5.75 17.87 -3.31
N PRO A 113 5.23 17.50 -2.13
CA PRO A 113 3.80 17.50 -1.87
C PRO A 113 3.19 18.92 -1.94
N ILE A 114 1.94 18.99 -2.39
CA ILE A 114 1.13 20.21 -2.29
C ILE A 114 0.65 20.39 -0.85
N LYS A 115 0.29 19.30 -0.19
CA LYS A 115 -0.19 19.28 1.20
C LYS A 115 0.21 17.97 1.87
N ILE A 116 0.54 18.07 3.15
CA ILE A 116 0.78 16.93 4.03
C ILE A 116 -0.26 17.01 5.16
N ALA A 117 -1.05 15.97 5.33
CA ALA A 117 -1.98 15.82 6.43
C ALA A 117 -1.46 14.77 7.41
N GLU A 118 -1.33 15.13 8.67
CA GLU A 118 -1.03 14.21 9.76
C GLU A 118 -2.33 13.55 10.23
N ILE A 119 -2.28 12.25 10.48
CA ILE A 119 -3.40 11.46 10.99
C ILE A 119 -2.96 10.67 12.24
N ASN A 120 -3.88 10.44 13.16
CA ASN A 120 -3.68 9.52 14.28
C ASN A 120 -4.19 8.14 13.90
N VAL A 121 -3.37 7.11 14.03
CA VAL A 121 -3.76 5.73 13.70
C VAL A 121 -4.95 5.28 14.55
N ASP A 122 -5.00 5.67 15.82
CA ASP A 122 -6.06 5.26 16.75
C ASP A 122 -7.45 5.79 16.37
N ASP A 123 -7.54 6.89 15.60
CA ASP A 123 -8.81 7.42 15.09
C ASP A 123 -9.46 6.49 14.04
N TYR A 124 -8.70 5.54 13.50
CA TYR A 124 -9.10 4.63 12.44
C TYR A 124 -9.22 3.16 12.86
N ILE A 125 -9.22 2.87 14.16
CA ILE A 125 -9.29 1.50 14.70
C ILE A 125 -10.52 0.75 14.17
N HIS A 126 -11.64 1.44 13.97
CA HIS A 126 -12.87 0.86 13.43
C HIS A 126 -12.74 0.30 11.99
N LEU A 127 -11.66 0.63 11.28
CA LEU A 127 -11.34 0.11 9.95
C LEU A 127 -10.52 -1.19 9.99
N PHE A 128 -9.99 -1.55 11.15
CA PHE A 128 -9.13 -2.70 11.33
C PHE A 128 -9.90 -3.90 11.84
N ARG A 129 -9.50 -5.07 11.39
CA ARG A 129 -9.83 -6.35 12.00
C ARG A 129 -8.67 -7.33 11.86
N TYR A 130 -8.66 -8.34 12.69
CA TYR A 130 -7.74 -9.45 12.56
C TYR A 130 -8.40 -10.61 11.79
N ALA A 131 -7.62 -11.32 10.99
CA ALA A 131 -8.06 -12.55 10.37
C ALA A 131 -8.31 -13.60 11.46
N THR A 132 -9.37 -14.40 11.28
CA THR A 132 -9.54 -15.61 12.08
C THR A 132 -8.43 -16.60 11.76
N LEU A 133 -8.19 -17.60 12.62
CA LEU A 133 -7.20 -18.64 12.37
C LEU A 133 -7.45 -19.35 11.04
N LYS A 134 -8.72 -19.65 10.74
CA LYS A 134 -9.13 -20.27 9.48
C LYS A 134 -8.78 -19.39 8.28
N GLU A 135 -9.19 -18.13 8.30
CA GLU A 135 -8.86 -17.16 7.23
C GLU A 135 -7.35 -17.03 7.03
N ARG A 136 -6.60 -16.93 8.12
CA ARG A 136 -5.13 -16.86 8.07
C ARG A 136 -4.53 -18.07 7.38
N CYS A 137 -4.93 -19.29 7.76
CA CYS A 137 -4.45 -20.51 7.13
C CYS A 137 -4.78 -20.57 5.63
N GLU A 138 -5.98 -20.16 5.24
CA GLU A 138 -6.42 -20.13 3.83
C GLU A 138 -5.62 -19.11 3.02
N ILE A 139 -5.44 -17.92 3.55
CA ILE A 139 -4.69 -16.83 2.90
C ILE A 139 -3.22 -17.21 2.75
N GLU A 140 -2.59 -17.73 3.79
CA GLU A 140 -1.18 -18.12 3.75
C GLU A 140 -0.94 -19.31 2.82
N ARG A 141 -1.89 -20.22 2.71
CA ARG A 141 -1.83 -21.33 1.74
C ARG A 141 -1.90 -20.83 0.30
N ALA A 142 -2.83 -19.90 0.02
CA ALA A 142 -2.96 -19.28 -1.30
C ALA A 142 -1.70 -18.50 -1.68
N PHE A 143 -1.13 -17.76 -0.74
CA PHE A 143 0.09 -16.99 -0.90
C PHE A 143 1.30 -17.88 -1.24
N ARG A 144 1.48 -18.99 -0.53
CA ARG A 144 2.55 -19.97 -0.82
C ARG A 144 2.43 -20.57 -2.22
N LYS A 145 1.20 -20.89 -2.66
CA LYS A 145 0.96 -21.39 -4.03
C LYS A 145 1.34 -20.35 -5.09
N GLN A 146 1.05 -19.09 -4.83
CA GLN A 146 1.36 -17.98 -5.74
C GLN A 146 2.89 -17.78 -5.85
N ILE A 147 3.64 -17.84 -4.73
CA ILE A 147 5.10 -17.79 -4.71
C ILE A 147 5.69 -18.93 -5.54
N LYS A 148 5.20 -20.15 -5.35
CA LYS A 148 5.69 -21.31 -6.08
C LYS A 148 5.51 -21.14 -7.59
N ARG A 149 4.32 -20.76 -8.04
CA ARG A 149 4.03 -20.49 -9.46
C ARG A 149 4.92 -19.38 -10.05
N SER A 150 5.16 -18.31 -9.30
CA SER A 150 6.02 -17.21 -9.74
C SER A 150 7.47 -17.65 -9.93
N LYS A 151 7.99 -18.52 -9.06
CA LYS A 151 9.33 -19.09 -9.19
C LYS A 151 9.43 -20.04 -10.39
N GLU A 152 8.44 -20.91 -10.59
CA GLU A 152 8.39 -21.83 -11.73
C GLU A 152 8.35 -21.08 -13.07
N ASN A 153 7.56 -20.01 -13.16
CA ASN A 153 7.50 -19.18 -14.36
C ASN A 153 8.80 -18.42 -14.66
N LYS A 154 9.60 -18.09 -13.64
CA LYS A 154 10.93 -17.50 -13.84
C LYS A 154 11.94 -18.51 -14.37
N ILE A 155 11.88 -19.77 -13.95
CA ILE A 155 12.78 -20.84 -14.39
C ILE A 155 12.50 -21.23 -15.85
N ASN A 156 11.23 -21.23 -16.27
CA ASN A 156 10.83 -21.62 -17.64
C ASN A 156 11.06 -20.52 -18.70
N LYS A 157 11.56 -19.35 -18.32
CA LYS A 157 11.91 -18.25 -19.26
C LYS A 157 13.40 -18.19 -19.64
N TRP A 158 14.18 -19.19 -19.23
CA TRP A 158 15.59 -19.42 -19.62
C TRP A 158 15.69 -20.71 -20.43
#